data_44dd64121486b94929a198864147df00
#
_entry.id   44dd64121486b94929a198864147df00
#
_cell.length_a   1.000
_cell.length_b   1.000
_cell.length_c   1.000
_cell.angle_alpha   90.00
_cell.angle_beta   90.00
_cell.angle_gamma   90.00
#
_symmetry.space_group_name_H-M   'P 1'
#
loop_
_entity.id
_entity.type
_entity.pdbx_description
1 polymer ?
#
loop_
_entity_poly.entity_id
_entity_poly.type
_entity_poly.pdbx_seq_one_letter_code
_entity_poly.pdbx_strand_id
1 'polypeptide(L)'
;MIELTRASFQYENSDRGVQDISLSVKRGECVVLTGLSGCGKTTVTRLVNGLAPSYYPGVFSGSVRIDGKDISRLSTWEIGRLVGSVFQDPKSQFFSSELAGEVAFPCENYGLSAREIRERTDAAIEALKLSHLKDRAVDVLSSGEKQRAAIASVYAMKPKAFVCDEPTANLD
;
A
#
# COMPACT_ATOMS: atom_id res chain seq x y z
N MET A 1 -13.51 -0.69 5.88
CA MET A 1 -13.36 0.17 7.03
C MET A 1 -12.05 -0.16 7.73
N ILE A 2 -11.29 0.84 8.17
CA ILE A 2 -10.06 0.70 8.95
C ILE A 2 -10.33 1.24 10.36
N GLU A 3 -9.93 0.52 11.38
CA GLU A 3 -10.08 0.93 12.78
C GLU A 3 -8.78 0.69 13.54
N LEU A 4 -8.23 1.74 14.13
CA LEU A 4 -7.18 1.66 15.13
C LEU A 4 -7.80 2.05 16.48
N THR A 5 -7.55 1.25 17.51
CA THR A 5 -8.04 1.52 18.85
C THR A 5 -6.89 1.53 19.83
N ARG A 6 -6.54 2.71 20.34
CA ARG A 6 -5.42 2.94 21.25
C ARG A 6 -4.15 2.22 20.80
N ALA A 7 -3.90 2.26 19.48
CA ALA A 7 -2.75 1.60 18.88
C ALA A 7 -1.47 2.35 19.25
N SER A 8 -0.54 1.65 19.86
CA SER A 8 0.79 2.16 20.18
C SER A 8 1.83 1.21 19.59
N PHE A 9 2.90 1.76 19.07
CA PHE A 9 4.01 0.97 18.55
C PHE A 9 5.32 1.69 18.79
N GLN A 10 6.29 0.99 19.33
CA GLN A 10 7.66 1.45 19.52
C GLN A 10 8.60 0.52 18.78
N TYR A 11 9.45 1.07 17.91
CA TYR A 11 10.47 0.28 17.22
C TYR A 11 11.49 -0.28 18.21
N GLU A 12 11.97 -1.49 17.93
CA GLU A 12 13.02 -2.11 18.71
C GLU A 12 14.31 -1.24 18.68
N ASN A 13 14.97 -1.09 19.81
CA ASN A 13 16.20 -0.31 19.99
C ASN A 13 16.07 1.17 19.58
N SER A 14 14.88 1.74 19.72
CA SER A 14 14.60 3.15 19.34
C SER A 14 13.51 3.75 20.23
N ASP A 15 13.62 5.04 20.52
CA ASP A 15 12.55 5.81 21.17
C ASP A 15 11.47 6.27 20.17
N ARG A 16 11.61 5.90 18.89
CA ARG A 16 10.67 6.26 17.83
C ARG A 16 9.47 5.34 17.84
N GLY A 17 8.31 5.91 17.51
CA GLY A 17 7.06 5.15 17.45
C GLY A 17 5.85 6.05 17.41
N VAL A 18 4.70 5.48 17.77
CA VAL A 18 3.43 6.19 17.94
C VAL A 18 2.76 5.71 19.21
N GLN A 19 1.99 6.57 19.87
CA GLN A 19 1.36 6.26 21.13
C GLN A 19 -0.12 6.63 21.08
N ASP A 20 -0.98 5.73 21.56
CA ASP A 20 -2.42 5.90 21.79
C ASP A 20 -3.20 6.44 20.57
N ILE A 21 -2.87 5.93 19.37
CA ILE A 21 -3.55 6.33 18.14
C ILE A 21 -4.91 5.66 18.07
N SER A 22 -5.95 6.47 17.95
CA SER A 22 -7.31 6.01 17.66
C SER A 22 -7.82 6.69 16.39
N LEU A 23 -8.15 5.88 15.38
CA LEU A 23 -8.55 6.33 14.05
C LEU A 23 -9.62 5.40 13.49
N SER A 24 -10.65 5.96 12.88
CA SER A 24 -11.66 5.19 12.15
C SER A 24 -11.82 5.78 10.76
N VAL A 25 -11.70 4.93 9.72
CA VAL A 25 -11.92 5.29 8.32
C VAL A 25 -13.05 4.44 7.76
N LYS A 26 -14.13 5.08 7.32
CA LYS A 26 -15.31 4.41 6.78
C LYS A 26 -15.10 4.03 5.30
N ARG A 27 -16.00 3.20 4.77
CA ARG A 27 -16.02 2.91 3.32
C ARG A 27 -16.30 4.19 2.52
N GLY A 28 -15.50 4.40 1.47
CA GLY A 28 -15.60 5.57 0.61
C GLY A 28 -15.01 6.85 1.23
N GLU A 29 -14.47 6.78 2.45
CA GLU A 29 -13.80 7.90 3.08
C GLU A 29 -12.32 7.95 2.71
N CYS A 30 -11.81 9.16 2.51
CA CYS A 30 -10.40 9.44 2.35
C CYS A 30 -9.92 10.26 3.55
N VAL A 31 -8.93 9.73 4.26
CA VAL A 31 -8.32 10.41 5.41
C VAL A 31 -6.88 10.77 5.08
N VAL A 32 -6.51 12.01 5.30
CA VAL A 32 -5.15 12.52 5.09
C VAL A 32 -4.47 12.73 6.44
N LEU A 33 -3.34 12.03 6.65
CA LEU A 33 -2.49 12.22 7.80
C LEU A 33 -1.45 13.29 7.49
N THR A 34 -1.49 14.41 8.19
CA THR A 34 -0.54 15.52 8.03
C THR A 34 0.28 15.71 9.30
N GLY A 35 1.44 16.33 9.18
CA GLY A 35 2.32 16.64 10.30
C GLY A 35 3.78 16.69 9.87
N LEU A 36 4.64 17.12 10.79
CA LEU A 36 6.08 17.25 10.58
C LEU A 36 6.72 15.92 10.16
N SER A 37 7.87 16.00 9.47
CA SER A 37 8.67 14.80 9.19
C SER A 37 9.07 14.12 10.51
N GLY A 38 8.97 12.78 10.54
CA GLY A 38 9.29 12.00 11.72
C GLY A 38 8.21 11.93 12.81
N CYS A 39 7.03 12.58 12.64
CA CYS A 39 5.95 12.54 13.65
C CYS A 39 5.17 11.21 13.71
N GLY A 40 5.55 10.18 12.93
CA GLY A 40 4.94 8.85 13.01
C GLY A 40 3.92 8.51 11.91
N LYS A 41 3.72 9.35 10.87
CA LYS A 41 2.78 9.06 9.76
C LYS A 41 3.04 7.70 9.13
N THR A 42 4.28 7.45 8.71
CA THR A 42 4.71 6.15 8.14
C THR A 42 4.55 4.99 9.14
N THR A 43 4.69 5.25 10.44
CA THR A 43 4.44 4.21 11.46
C THR A 43 2.96 3.82 11.49
N VAL A 44 2.05 4.79 11.41
CA VAL A 44 0.61 4.52 11.34
C VAL A 44 0.28 3.73 10.07
N THR A 45 0.84 4.09 8.91
CA THR A 45 0.63 3.32 7.67
C THR A 45 1.17 1.90 7.78
N ARG A 46 2.34 1.69 8.42
CA ARG A 46 2.93 0.36 8.69
C ARG A 46 2.10 -0.48 9.65
N LEU A 47 1.41 0.13 10.60
CA LEU A 47 0.45 -0.57 11.44
C LEU A 47 -0.77 -1.04 10.64
N VAL A 48 -1.30 -0.21 9.76
CA VAL A 48 -2.48 -0.54 8.95
C VAL A 48 -2.19 -1.63 7.93
N ASN A 49 -1.02 -1.62 7.28
CA ASN A 49 -0.67 -2.62 6.28
C ASN A 49 0.03 -3.87 6.85
N GLY A 50 0.16 -3.95 8.20
CA GLY A 50 0.71 -5.10 8.91
C GLY A 50 2.23 -5.25 8.80
N LEU A 51 2.96 -4.28 8.25
CA LEU A 51 4.42 -4.31 8.21
C LEU A 51 5.04 -4.10 9.61
N ALA A 52 4.36 -3.39 10.50
CA ALA A 52 4.69 -3.34 11.91
C ALA A 52 3.64 -4.14 12.71
N PRO A 53 4.04 -5.07 13.57
CA PRO A 53 5.41 -5.45 13.95
C PRO A 53 6.05 -6.55 13.07
N SER A 54 5.37 -7.07 12.04
CA SER A 54 5.78 -8.29 11.33
C SER A 54 7.12 -8.19 10.59
N TYR A 55 7.38 -7.05 9.94
CA TYR A 55 8.61 -6.78 9.20
C TYR A 55 9.51 -5.78 9.94
N TYR A 56 8.90 -4.78 10.57
CA TYR A 56 9.60 -3.82 11.43
C TYR A 56 9.43 -4.27 12.89
N PRO A 57 10.46 -4.83 13.53
CA PRO A 57 10.35 -5.34 14.89
C PRO A 57 10.10 -4.21 15.89
N GLY A 58 9.29 -4.50 16.90
CA GLY A 58 8.93 -3.54 17.95
C GLY A 58 7.83 -4.05 18.83
N VAL A 59 7.47 -3.24 19.82
CA VAL A 59 6.40 -3.53 20.78
C VAL A 59 5.11 -2.85 20.33
N PHE A 60 4.09 -3.66 20.06
CA PHE A 60 2.76 -3.19 19.68
C PHE A 60 1.75 -3.42 20.80
N SER A 61 0.87 -2.45 21.03
CA SER A 61 -0.30 -2.58 21.89
C SER A 61 -1.53 -1.90 21.27
N GLY A 62 -2.71 -2.20 21.78
CA GLY A 62 -3.97 -1.78 21.18
C GLY A 62 -4.47 -2.76 20.12
N SER A 63 -5.24 -2.29 19.15
CA SER A 63 -5.73 -3.13 18.05
C SER A 63 -5.83 -2.38 16.73
N VAL A 64 -5.65 -3.12 15.62
CA VAL A 64 -5.90 -2.65 14.25
C VAL A 64 -6.85 -3.64 13.59
N ARG A 65 -7.95 -3.13 13.04
CA ARG A 65 -8.93 -3.93 12.32
C ARG A 65 -9.17 -3.39 10.92
N ILE A 66 -9.32 -4.31 9.97
CA ILE A 66 -9.64 -3.99 8.58
C ILE A 66 -10.84 -4.82 8.14
N ASP A 67 -11.90 -4.13 7.75
CA ASP A 67 -13.19 -4.71 7.40
C ASP A 67 -13.72 -5.68 8.49
N GLY A 68 -13.52 -5.30 9.76
CA GLY A 68 -13.90 -6.05 10.96
C GLY A 68 -12.93 -7.15 11.40
N LYS A 69 -11.91 -7.48 10.59
CA LYS A 69 -10.91 -8.49 10.90
C LYS A 69 -9.75 -7.88 11.67
N ASP A 70 -9.36 -8.50 12.76
CA ASP A 70 -8.15 -8.13 13.51
C ASP A 70 -6.91 -8.59 12.75
N ILE A 71 -6.07 -7.64 12.32
CA ILE A 71 -4.91 -7.94 11.47
C ILE A 71 -3.80 -8.68 12.21
N SER A 72 -3.77 -8.64 13.55
CA SER A 72 -2.80 -9.40 14.34
C SER A 72 -2.94 -10.93 14.19
N ARG A 73 -4.09 -11.38 13.68
CA ARG A 73 -4.41 -12.79 13.44
C ARG A 73 -4.24 -13.21 11.99
N LEU A 74 -3.84 -12.29 11.13
CA LEU A 74 -3.68 -12.50 9.69
C LEU A 74 -2.21 -12.57 9.33
N SER A 75 -1.89 -13.41 8.36
CA SER A 75 -0.58 -13.40 7.72
C SER A 75 -0.41 -12.15 6.83
N THR A 76 0.83 -11.78 6.54
CA THR A 76 1.13 -10.60 5.71
C THR A 76 0.46 -10.68 4.34
N TRP A 77 0.38 -11.85 3.71
CA TRP A 77 -0.28 -12.02 2.43
C TRP A 77 -1.81 -11.86 2.51
N GLU A 78 -2.45 -12.24 3.63
CA GLU A 78 -3.88 -12.02 3.86
C GLU A 78 -4.18 -10.54 4.06
N ILE A 79 -3.30 -9.82 4.79
CA ILE A 79 -3.40 -8.37 4.94
C ILE A 79 -3.24 -7.68 3.59
N GLY A 80 -2.26 -8.10 2.76
CA GLY A 80 -2.04 -7.57 1.43
C GLY A 80 -3.24 -7.72 0.48
N ARG A 81 -4.11 -8.72 0.69
CA ARG A 81 -5.40 -8.82 -0.04
C ARG A 81 -6.46 -7.81 0.42
N LEU A 82 -6.33 -7.31 1.63
CA LEU A 82 -7.26 -6.33 2.20
C LEU A 82 -6.79 -4.91 1.97
N VAL A 83 -5.48 -4.69 2.09
CA VAL A 83 -4.84 -3.37 2.06
C VAL A 83 -3.83 -3.30 0.93
N GLY A 84 -4.09 -2.46 -0.03
CA GLY A 84 -3.11 -2.09 -1.04
C GLY A 84 -2.22 -0.96 -0.54
N SER A 85 -0.91 -1.16 -0.59
CA SER A 85 0.08 -0.18 -0.12
C SER A 85 0.83 0.45 -1.27
N VAL A 86 0.91 1.78 -1.27
CA VAL A 86 1.76 2.56 -2.17
C VAL A 86 2.81 3.24 -1.31
N PHE A 87 4.09 2.92 -1.54
CA PHE A 87 5.20 3.45 -0.76
C PHE A 87 5.73 4.75 -1.35
N GLN A 88 6.48 5.50 -0.55
CA GLN A 88 7.07 6.79 -0.92
C GLN A 88 8.01 6.68 -2.13
N ASP A 89 8.82 5.62 -2.22
CA ASP A 89 9.66 5.35 -3.38
C ASP A 89 9.05 4.26 -4.26
N PRO A 90 8.46 4.60 -5.42
CA PRO A 90 7.85 3.62 -6.31
C PRO A 90 8.87 2.64 -6.90
N LYS A 91 10.14 3.02 -7.05
CA LYS A 91 11.17 2.14 -7.61
C LYS A 91 11.42 0.92 -6.72
N SER A 92 11.29 1.07 -5.41
CA SER A 92 11.47 -0.03 -4.47
C SER A 92 10.34 -1.07 -4.51
N GLN A 93 9.24 -0.78 -5.22
CA GLN A 93 8.09 -1.67 -5.36
C GLN A 93 8.12 -2.52 -6.64
N PHE A 94 8.94 -2.15 -7.64
CA PHE A 94 8.90 -2.79 -8.95
C PHE A 94 9.64 -4.13 -8.98
N PHE A 95 9.01 -5.12 -9.57
CA PHE A 95 9.51 -6.48 -9.76
C PHE A 95 9.65 -6.87 -11.23
N SER A 96 8.88 -6.23 -12.12
CA SER A 96 8.92 -6.49 -13.56
C SER A 96 9.73 -5.42 -14.30
N SER A 97 10.31 -5.81 -15.43
CA SER A 97 11.01 -4.89 -16.33
C SER A 97 10.08 -4.03 -17.19
N GLU A 98 8.83 -4.47 -17.42
CA GLU A 98 7.84 -3.80 -18.27
C GLU A 98 6.61 -3.38 -17.47
N LEU A 99 5.99 -2.25 -17.88
CA LEU A 99 4.84 -1.69 -17.19
C LEU A 99 3.66 -2.67 -17.11
N ALA A 100 3.31 -3.33 -18.21
CA ALA A 100 2.18 -4.26 -18.19
C ALA A 100 2.43 -5.44 -17.26
N GLY A 101 3.65 -6.00 -17.26
CA GLY A 101 4.08 -7.04 -16.34
C GLY A 101 4.06 -6.59 -14.89
N GLU A 102 4.51 -5.35 -14.61
CA GLU A 102 4.48 -4.79 -13.25
C GLU A 102 3.05 -4.66 -12.71
N VAL A 103 2.12 -4.19 -13.54
CA VAL A 103 0.71 -4.06 -13.14
C VAL A 103 0.03 -5.43 -12.99
N ALA A 104 0.44 -6.42 -13.77
CA ALA A 104 -0.08 -7.79 -13.69
C ALA A 104 0.47 -8.57 -12.49
N PHE A 105 1.72 -8.33 -12.10
CA PHE A 105 2.48 -9.10 -11.12
C PHE A 105 1.74 -9.39 -9.79
N PRO A 106 1.09 -8.42 -9.14
CA PRO A 106 0.35 -8.72 -7.91
C PRO A 106 -0.84 -9.66 -8.13
N CYS A 107 -1.53 -9.54 -9.26
CA CYS A 107 -2.64 -10.41 -9.62
C CYS A 107 -2.18 -11.85 -9.89
N GLU A 108 -1.01 -12.02 -10.52
CA GLU A 108 -0.36 -13.31 -10.74
C GLU A 108 0.02 -13.98 -9.42
N ASN A 109 0.61 -13.23 -8.49
CA ASN A 109 0.96 -13.72 -7.15
C ASN A 109 -0.26 -14.21 -6.35
N TYR A 110 -1.44 -13.66 -6.61
CA TYR A 110 -2.68 -14.13 -5.98
C TYR A 110 -3.35 -15.28 -6.73
N GLY A 111 -2.73 -15.79 -7.81
CA GLY A 111 -3.20 -16.93 -8.56
C GLY A 111 -4.53 -16.68 -9.28
N LEU A 112 -4.78 -15.47 -9.76
CA LEU A 112 -5.96 -15.16 -10.56
C LEU A 112 -5.88 -15.85 -11.92
N SER A 113 -7.01 -16.07 -12.58
CA SER A 113 -7.03 -16.62 -13.93
C SER A 113 -6.38 -15.65 -14.95
N ALA A 114 -5.77 -16.18 -16.01
CA ALA A 114 -5.14 -15.37 -17.06
C ALA A 114 -6.10 -14.33 -17.68
N ARG A 115 -7.39 -14.68 -17.80
CA ARG A 115 -8.41 -13.75 -18.26
C ARG A 115 -8.61 -12.60 -17.27
N GLU A 116 -8.75 -12.91 -16.00
CA GLU A 116 -8.98 -11.92 -14.95
C GLU A 116 -7.76 -11.00 -14.74
N ILE A 117 -6.54 -11.55 -14.81
CA ILE A 117 -5.29 -10.78 -14.78
C ILE A 117 -5.31 -9.75 -15.91
N ARG A 118 -5.58 -10.16 -17.15
CA ARG A 118 -5.62 -9.26 -18.31
C ARG A 118 -6.66 -8.16 -18.14
N GLU A 119 -7.90 -8.53 -17.80
CA GLU A 119 -8.99 -7.56 -17.61
C GLU A 119 -8.65 -6.53 -16.52
N ARG A 120 -8.06 -6.94 -15.39
CA ARG A 120 -7.69 -6.04 -14.30
C ARG A 120 -6.49 -5.17 -14.63
N THR A 121 -5.49 -5.73 -15.31
CA THR A 121 -4.29 -5.00 -15.76
C THR A 121 -4.66 -3.92 -16.76
N ASP A 122 -5.45 -4.24 -17.78
CA ASP A 122 -5.87 -3.27 -18.80
C ASP A 122 -6.71 -2.14 -18.18
N ALA A 123 -7.66 -2.48 -17.32
CA ALA A 123 -8.48 -1.50 -16.60
C ALA A 123 -7.64 -0.57 -15.69
N ALA A 124 -6.63 -1.12 -15.00
CA ALA A 124 -5.75 -0.34 -14.14
C ALA A 124 -4.86 0.62 -14.95
N ILE A 125 -4.26 0.14 -16.03
CA ILE A 125 -3.43 0.93 -16.94
C ILE A 125 -4.25 2.09 -17.55
N GLU A 126 -5.48 1.83 -17.97
CA GLU A 126 -6.39 2.85 -18.51
C GLU A 126 -6.78 3.87 -17.43
N ALA A 127 -7.20 3.42 -16.25
CA ALA A 127 -7.61 4.29 -15.15
C ALA A 127 -6.51 5.26 -14.72
N LEU A 128 -5.25 4.83 -14.76
CA LEU A 128 -4.08 5.64 -14.42
C LEU A 128 -3.47 6.39 -15.62
N LYS A 129 -4.14 6.37 -16.79
CA LYS A 129 -3.72 7.06 -18.03
C LYS A 129 -2.33 6.64 -18.51
N LEU A 130 -2.02 5.34 -18.43
CA LEU A 130 -0.73 4.76 -18.79
C LEU A 130 -0.78 3.92 -20.08
N SER A 131 -1.90 3.89 -20.81
CA SER A 131 -2.12 3.02 -22.00
C SER A 131 -1.06 3.19 -23.07
N HIS A 132 -0.55 4.41 -23.27
CA HIS A 132 0.51 4.73 -24.24
C HIS A 132 1.91 4.25 -23.82
N LEU A 133 2.05 3.77 -22.58
CA LEU A 133 3.31 3.28 -22.00
C LEU A 133 3.26 1.78 -21.70
N LYS A 134 2.19 1.08 -22.08
CA LYS A 134 1.92 -0.31 -21.67
C LYS A 134 3.11 -1.25 -21.89
N ASP A 135 3.78 -1.12 -23.03
CA ASP A 135 4.91 -1.96 -23.45
C ASP A 135 6.27 -1.31 -23.18
N ARG A 136 6.30 -0.24 -22.37
CA ARG A 136 7.56 0.44 -22.01
C ARG A 136 8.23 -0.23 -20.83
N ALA A 137 9.55 -0.19 -20.83
CA ALA A 137 10.34 -0.58 -19.68
C ALA A 137 10.09 0.38 -18.50
N VAL A 138 10.01 -0.15 -17.28
CA VAL A 138 9.68 0.62 -16.08
C VAL A 138 10.78 1.61 -15.72
N ASP A 139 12.04 1.29 -15.99
CA ASP A 139 13.20 2.11 -15.67
C ASP A 139 13.24 3.43 -16.46
N VAL A 140 12.73 3.45 -17.70
CA VAL A 140 12.70 4.66 -18.56
C VAL A 140 11.51 5.58 -18.28
N LEU A 141 10.58 5.21 -17.42
CA LEU A 141 9.45 6.04 -17.03
C LEU A 141 9.91 7.25 -16.20
N SER A 142 9.26 8.39 -16.37
CA SER A 142 9.43 9.55 -15.51
C SER A 142 9.00 9.24 -14.06
N SER A 143 9.39 10.07 -13.09
CA SER A 143 9.01 9.89 -11.68
C SER A 143 7.49 9.82 -11.49
N GLY A 144 6.74 10.71 -12.14
CA GLY A 144 5.29 10.71 -12.08
C GLY A 144 4.64 9.50 -12.76
N GLU A 145 5.21 9.00 -13.86
CA GLU A 145 4.76 7.76 -14.50
C GLU A 145 5.05 6.54 -13.63
N LYS A 146 6.22 6.46 -13.00
CA LYS A 146 6.55 5.43 -12.01
C LYS A 146 5.58 5.43 -10.84
N GLN A 147 5.24 6.60 -10.32
CA GLN A 147 4.27 6.70 -9.24
C GLN A 147 2.88 6.19 -9.68
N ARG A 148 2.41 6.59 -10.86
CA ARG A 148 1.15 6.06 -11.41
C ARG A 148 1.22 4.57 -11.68
N ALA A 149 2.35 4.03 -12.13
CA ALA A 149 2.55 2.60 -12.33
C ALA A 149 2.44 1.81 -11.01
N ALA A 150 3.08 2.29 -9.94
CA ALA A 150 2.95 1.70 -8.61
C ALA A 150 1.50 1.75 -8.09
N ILE A 151 0.78 2.84 -8.33
CA ILE A 151 -0.65 2.92 -8.00
C ILE A 151 -1.47 1.95 -8.85
N ALA A 152 -1.16 1.80 -10.15
CA ALA A 152 -1.87 0.90 -11.05
C ALA A 152 -1.72 -0.57 -10.63
N SER A 153 -0.52 -1.00 -10.22
CA SER A 153 -0.28 -2.37 -9.75
C SER A 153 -1.12 -2.68 -8.50
N VAL A 154 -1.18 -1.75 -7.57
CA VAL A 154 -2.03 -1.88 -6.38
C VAL A 154 -3.52 -1.82 -6.75
N TYR A 155 -3.92 -0.94 -7.67
CA TYR A 155 -5.31 -0.82 -8.12
C TYR A 155 -5.85 -2.09 -8.80
N ALA A 156 -5.01 -2.78 -9.59
CA ALA A 156 -5.37 -4.03 -10.25
C ALA A 156 -5.77 -5.14 -9.28
N MET A 157 -5.23 -5.13 -8.06
CA MET A 157 -5.57 -6.08 -7.00
C MET A 157 -6.99 -5.90 -6.46
N LYS A 158 -7.61 -4.73 -6.64
CA LYS A 158 -8.92 -4.35 -6.07
C LYS A 158 -8.97 -4.54 -4.54
N PRO A 159 -8.04 -3.96 -3.77
CA PRO A 159 -8.01 -4.07 -2.32
C PRO A 159 -9.24 -3.40 -1.70
N LYS A 160 -9.54 -3.73 -0.44
CA LYS A 160 -10.63 -3.10 0.32
C LYS A 160 -10.29 -1.69 0.81
N ALA A 161 -9.00 -1.44 1.02
CA ALA A 161 -8.47 -0.15 1.43
C ALA A 161 -7.15 0.14 0.73
N PHE A 162 -6.87 1.42 0.50
CA PHE A 162 -5.57 1.91 0.04
C PHE A 162 -4.87 2.63 1.18
N VAL A 163 -3.58 2.37 1.31
CA VAL A 163 -2.68 3.11 2.20
C VAL A 163 -1.55 3.66 1.36
N CYS A 164 -1.44 4.98 1.30
CA CYS A 164 -0.42 5.67 0.54
C CYS A 164 0.50 6.45 1.47
N ASP A 165 1.80 6.19 1.41
CA ASP A 165 2.80 6.93 2.18
C ASP A 165 3.49 7.92 1.23
N GLU A 166 3.21 9.21 1.41
CA GLU A 166 3.70 10.33 0.61
C GLU A 166 3.59 10.12 -0.94
N PRO A 167 2.40 9.74 -1.46
CA PRO A 167 2.24 9.32 -2.86
C PRO A 167 2.50 10.42 -3.88
N THR A 168 2.71 11.65 -3.45
CA THR A 168 2.98 12.82 -4.30
C THR A 168 4.38 13.40 -4.12
N ALA A 169 5.23 12.80 -3.28
CA ALA A 169 6.56 13.34 -2.96
C ALA A 169 7.49 13.46 -4.19
N ASN A 170 7.24 12.68 -5.24
CA ASN A 170 8.02 12.68 -6.47
C ASN A 170 7.25 13.23 -7.70
N LEU A 171 6.13 13.91 -7.46
CA LEU A 171 5.36 14.59 -8.50
C LEU A 171 5.75 16.07 -8.51
N ASP A 172 6.19 16.57 -9.66
CA ASP A 172 6.42 18.01 -9.93
C ASP A 172 5.08 18.75 -10.10
#